data_90f2f265b5831a58974ad1239244078f
#
_entry.id   90f2f265b5831a58974ad1239244078f
#
_cell.length_a   1.000
_cell.length_b   1.000
_cell.length_c   1.000
_cell.angle_alpha   90.00
_cell.angle_beta   90.00
_cell.angle_gamma   90.00
#
_symmetry.space_group_name_H-M   'P 1'
#
loop_
_entity.id
_entity.type
_entity.pdbx_description
1 polymer ?
#
loop_
_entity_poly.entity_id
_entity_poly.type
_entity_poly.pdbx_seq_one_letter_code
_entity_poly.pdbx_strand_id
1 'polypeptide(L)'
;MGNTMTNTRKTTLLLILDGWGFAEPTYPPDQNAIAVANPPFWKNLWANWPHTLIGCSGNAVGLPKGVMGNSEVGHLNLGAGRVVWQEIAKIDHEIEVDGLMSRKELTQAIEKARDNGVCLHLMGLVSDGGVHSMDRHYFALLRLAKKLGMPADRVMFHCFLDGRDTPPRSGKGYVEALENTMREENLGRIAMVSGRYWAMDRDKRWDRVKRAYDAMVRNEADHRATSGVDAVQQGYDRNENDEFIAPTLINDASGQPVGRIRTGDQALFFNFRPDRARQIAHAFVDDTFDGFERDETLKIELTTMTRYESGLKAAVAFPPRDIANTLGDVVSQAGLRQLRIAETEKYAHVTYFFSGGRETEFDGEDRILVPSPKVATYDLQPEMSLPEVAEKLEAAIRSGQYDLIVSNFANGDMVGHTGFLDAAVKAAGAVDAALTRVLTAIQDKGGSALITADHGNCENMWNFEENCPHTQHTTTPTPCVVIGAGLQGKALREDGCLGDVAPTILQLMGLEQPEDMTGQSLLRRD
;
A
#
# COMPACT_ATOMS: atom_id res chain seq x y z
N MET A 1 -23.97 -46.75 -27.56
CA MET A 1 -22.70 -46.04 -27.84
C MET A 1 -22.85 -44.62 -27.35
N GLY A 2 -22.42 -44.40 -26.13
CA GLY A 2 -22.51 -43.09 -25.50
C GLY A 2 -21.45 -42.17 -26.09
N ASN A 3 -21.90 -41.08 -26.68
CA ASN A 3 -21.06 -39.98 -27.12
C ASN A 3 -20.54 -39.25 -25.89
N THR A 4 -19.38 -39.62 -25.34
CA THR A 4 -18.64 -38.81 -24.40
C THR A 4 -18.16 -37.57 -25.16
N MET A 5 -18.96 -36.50 -25.10
CA MET A 5 -18.43 -35.18 -25.42
C MET A 5 -17.24 -34.96 -24.49
N THR A 6 -16.05 -35.04 -25.02
CA THR A 6 -14.85 -34.53 -24.38
C THR A 6 -15.05 -33.03 -24.25
N ASN A 7 -15.52 -32.59 -23.09
CA ASN A 7 -15.58 -31.18 -22.73
C ASN A 7 -14.12 -30.71 -22.67
N THR A 8 -13.58 -30.25 -23.81
CA THR A 8 -12.23 -29.70 -23.87
C THR A 8 -12.26 -28.42 -23.05
N ARG A 9 -11.68 -28.47 -21.87
CA ARG A 9 -11.50 -27.31 -21.00
C ARG A 9 -10.83 -26.20 -21.80
N LYS A 10 -11.43 -25.01 -21.76
CA LYS A 10 -10.87 -23.82 -22.42
C LYS A 10 -10.07 -23.05 -21.39
N THR A 11 -8.77 -23.00 -21.59
CA THR A 11 -7.87 -22.27 -20.70
C THR A 11 -8.09 -20.76 -20.82
N THR A 12 -8.22 -20.08 -19.68
CA THR A 12 -8.14 -18.61 -19.58
C THR A 12 -6.74 -18.24 -19.07
N LEU A 13 -6.06 -17.34 -19.78
CA LEU A 13 -4.73 -16.85 -19.42
C LEU A 13 -4.84 -15.41 -18.90
N LEU A 14 -4.28 -15.15 -17.74
CA LEU A 14 -3.90 -13.81 -17.30
C LEU A 14 -2.40 -13.65 -17.51
N LEU A 15 -2.02 -12.75 -18.40
CA LEU A 15 -0.62 -12.46 -18.72
C LEU A 15 -0.28 -11.03 -18.31
N ILE A 16 0.68 -10.88 -17.41
CA ILE A 16 1.14 -9.62 -16.87
C ILE A 16 2.49 -9.27 -17.50
N LEU A 17 2.53 -8.15 -18.22
CA LEU A 17 3.74 -7.59 -18.81
C LEU A 17 4.31 -6.57 -17.81
N ASP A 18 5.18 -7.03 -16.92
CA ASP A 18 5.69 -6.22 -15.83
C ASP A 18 6.43 -4.96 -16.34
N GLY A 19 6.06 -3.80 -15.79
CA GLY A 19 6.67 -2.53 -16.19
C GLY A 19 6.31 -2.05 -17.60
N TRP A 20 5.19 -2.52 -18.21
CA TRP A 20 4.75 -2.17 -19.55
C TRP A 20 3.64 -1.11 -19.50
N GLY A 21 4.03 0.16 -19.32
CA GLY A 21 3.10 1.29 -19.29
C GLY A 21 2.70 1.80 -20.67
N PHE A 22 1.77 2.74 -20.69
CA PHE A 22 1.32 3.43 -21.89
C PHE A 22 1.73 4.90 -21.81
N ALA A 23 2.79 5.27 -22.53
CA ALA A 23 3.34 6.63 -22.47
C ALA A 23 2.31 7.68 -22.92
N GLU A 24 2.34 8.84 -22.28
CA GLU A 24 1.60 10.02 -22.72
C GLU A 24 1.97 10.39 -24.16
N PRO A 25 1.01 10.85 -24.99
CA PRO A 25 1.27 11.21 -26.40
C PRO A 25 2.35 12.28 -26.59
N THR A 26 2.60 13.07 -25.56
CA THR A 26 3.61 14.14 -25.55
C THR A 26 5.02 13.65 -25.21
N TYR A 27 5.15 12.41 -24.70
CA TYR A 27 6.44 11.83 -24.37
C TYR A 27 7.22 11.45 -25.65
N PRO A 28 8.50 11.84 -25.77
CA PRO A 28 9.29 11.56 -26.98
C PRO A 28 9.40 10.07 -27.27
N PRO A 29 8.96 9.61 -28.45
CA PRO A 29 8.91 8.17 -28.76
C PRO A 29 10.29 7.52 -28.86
N ASP A 30 11.35 8.30 -29.09
CA ASP A 30 12.75 7.84 -29.12
C ASP A 30 13.33 7.53 -27.72
N GLN A 31 12.63 7.91 -26.66
CA GLN A 31 12.96 7.58 -25.27
C GLN A 31 11.96 6.57 -24.66
N ASN A 32 11.08 6.02 -25.45
CA ASN A 32 10.15 4.96 -25.10
C ASN A 32 10.62 3.63 -25.68
N ALA A 33 11.08 2.71 -24.85
CA ALA A 33 11.63 1.43 -25.31
C ALA A 33 10.62 0.59 -26.11
N ILE A 34 9.33 0.65 -25.74
CA ILE A 34 8.25 -0.06 -26.46
C ILE A 34 8.06 0.54 -27.87
N ALA A 35 8.04 1.88 -27.95
CA ALA A 35 7.87 2.56 -29.22
C ALA A 35 9.06 2.32 -30.16
N VAL A 36 10.29 2.40 -29.64
CA VAL A 36 11.53 2.14 -30.40
C VAL A 36 11.62 0.68 -30.85
N ALA A 37 11.27 -0.29 -29.99
CA ALA A 37 11.22 -1.72 -30.36
C ALA A 37 10.21 -1.99 -31.45
N ASN A 38 9.18 -1.16 -31.57
CA ASN A 38 8.15 -1.25 -32.61
C ASN A 38 7.52 -2.67 -32.72
N PRO A 39 7.05 -3.29 -31.60
CA PRO A 39 6.65 -4.69 -31.51
C PRO A 39 5.45 -4.99 -32.42
N PRO A 40 5.61 -5.80 -33.49
CA PRO A 40 4.57 -5.95 -34.51
C PRO A 40 3.37 -6.76 -34.00
N PHE A 41 3.59 -7.77 -33.16
CA PHE A 41 2.51 -8.59 -32.63
C PHE A 41 1.66 -7.82 -31.64
N TRP A 42 2.31 -7.09 -30.71
CA TRP A 42 1.63 -6.21 -29.77
C TRP A 42 0.76 -5.15 -30.50
N LYS A 43 1.30 -4.51 -31.52
CA LYS A 43 0.53 -3.55 -32.33
C LYS A 43 -0.68 -4.19 -33.01
N ASN A 44 -0.53 -5.41 -33.49
CA ASN A 44 -1.65 -6.16 -34.08
C ASN A 44 -2.72 -6.48 -33.03
N LEU A 45 -2.31 -6.89 -31.81
CA LEU A 45 -3.26 -7.10 -30.70
C LEU A 45 -4.05 -5.84 -30.42
N TRP A 46 -3.35 -4.72 -30.21
CA TRP A 46 -3.98 -3.43 -29.93
C TRP A 46 -4.94 -2.97 -31.05
N ALA A 47 -4.60 -3.19 -32.28
CA ALA A 47 -5.43 -2.76 -33.41
C ALA A 47 -6.69 -3.62 -33.62
N ASN A 48 -6.67 -4.91 -33.25
CA ASN A 48 -7.71 -5.86 -33.68
C ASN A 48 -8.53 -6.47 -32.54
N TRP A 49 -8.14 -6.25 -31.28
CA TRP A 49 -8.83 -6.82 -30.12
C TRP A 49 -9.37 -5.75 -29.19
N PRO A 50 -10.42 -6.04 -28.41
CA PRO A 50 -10.89 -5.14 -27.38
C PRO A 50 -9.78 -4.73 -26.43
N HIS A 51 -9.60 -3.44 -26.27
CA HIS A 51 -8.56 -2.88 -25.42
C HIS A 51 -9.02 -1.62 -24.71
N THR A 52 -8.36 -1.28 -23.62
CA THR A 52 -8.54 -0.05 -22.85
C THR A 52 -7.26 0.25 -22.06
N LEU A 53 -7.20 1.41 -21.45
CA LEU A 53 -6.19 1.78 -20.46
C LEU A 53 -6.80 1.68 -19.06
N ILE A 54 -6.02 1.16 -18.10
CA ILE A 54 -6.46 1.01 -16.70
C ILE A 54 -5.48 1.66 -15.74
N GLY A 55 -6.02 2.20 -14.65
CA GLY A 55 -5.23 2.85 -13.61
C GLY A 55 -4.42 1.84 -12.79
N CYS A 56 -3.12 2.12 -12.63
CA CYS A 56 -2.16 1.27 -11.91
C CYS A 56 -1.35 2.03 -10.85
N SER A 57 -1.73 3.28 -10.53
CA SER A 57 -1.01 4.15 -9.59
C SER A 57 -1.99 4.93 -8.70
N GLY A 58 -1.48 5.54 -7.65
CA GLY A 58 -2.28 6.35 -6.74
C GLY A 58 -3.53 5.63 -6.23
N ASN A 59 -4.63 6.36 -6.11
CA ASN A 59 -5.89 5.84 -5.56
C ASN A 59 -6.47 4.66 -6.35
N ALA A 60 -6.14 4.51 -7.63
CA ALA A 60 -6.61 3.39 -8.45
C ALA A 60 -6.11 2.02 -7.96
N VAL A 61 -5.04 1.99 -7.16
CA VAL A 61 -4.48 0.77 -6.57
C VAL A 61 -4.31 0.86 -5.04
N GLY A 62 -4.95 1.85 -4.41
CA GLY A 62 -4.93 2.01 -2.96
C GLY A 62 -3.65 2.66 -2.41
N LEU A 63 -2.91 3.37 -3.24
CA LEU A 63 -1.77 4.21 -2.86
C LEU A 63 -2.19 5.68 -2.74
N PRO A 64 -1.43 6.53 -2.05
CA PRO A 64 -1.66 7.96 -2.05
C PRO A 64 -1.64 8.55 -3.47
N LYS A 65 -2.41 9.61 -3.69
CA LYS A 65 -2.49 10.30 -4.99
C LYS A 65 -1.10 10.73 -5.48
N GLY A 66 -0.78 10.40 -6.73
CA GLY A 66 0.51 10.73 -7.36
C GLY A 66 1.65 9.76 -7.04
N VAL A 67 1.43 8.76 -6.18
CA VAL A 67 2.42 7.72 -5.90
C VAL A 67 2.36 6.67 -6.99
N MET A 68 3.51 6.34 -7.58
CA MET A 68 3.65 5.31 -8.62
C MET A 68 3.30 3.92 -8.07
N GLY A 69 2.71 3.06 -8.91
CA GLY A 69 2.49 1.65 -8.60
C GLY A 69 3.79 0.88 -8.44
N ASN A 70 3.68 -0.34 -7.95
CA ASN A 70 4.78 -1.30 -7.86
C ASN A 70 4.24 -2.73 -8.01
N SER A 71 5.14 -3.68 -8.24
CA SER A 71 4.72 -5.06 -8.54
C SER A 71 3.95 -5.72 -7.39
N GLU A 72 4.30 -5.43 -6.12
CA GLU A 72 3.60 -5.99 -4.96
C GLU A 72 2.14 -5.52 -4.91
N VAL A 73 1.93 -4.20 -4.96
CA VAL A 73 0.59 -3.60 -4.94
C VAL A 73 -0.19 -3.94 -6.21
N GLY A 74 0.45 -3.93 -7.38
CA GLY A 74 -0.17 -4.27 -8.66
C GLY A 74 -0.73 -5.69 -8.66
N HIS A 75 0.12 -6.69 -8.35
CA HIS A 75 -0.31 -8.10 -8.32
C HIS A 75 -1.35 -8.38 -7.23
N LEU A 76 -1.25 -7.70 -6.08
CA LEU A 76 -2.25 -7.80 -5.02
C LEU A 76 -3.63 -7.35 -5.51
N ASN A 77 -3.71 -6.20 -6.19
CA ASN A 77 -4.98 -5.71 -6.75
C ASN A 77 -5.51 -6.62 -7.87
N LEU A 78 -4.61 -7.07 -8.78
CA LEU A 78 -4.97 -8.00 -9.85
C LEU A 78 -5.60 -9.29 -9.32
N GLY A 79 -5.05 -9.86 -8.26
CA GLY A 79 -5.54 -11.10 -7.66
C GLY A 79 -6.75 -10.92 -6.76
N ALA A 80 -6.81 -9.81 -6.01
CA ALA A 80 -7.88 -9.51 -5.06
C ALA A 80 -9.20 -9.10 -5.75
N GLY A 81 -9.16 -8.62 -7.00
CA GLY A 81 -10.33 -8.13 -7.73
C GLY A 81 -10.99 -6.91 -7.09
N ARG A 82 -10.20 -6.10 -6.41
CA ARG A 82 -10.63 -4.87 -5.71
C ARG A 82 -9.42 -3.98 -5.45
N VAL A 83 -9.67 -2.69 -5.19
CA VAL A 83 -8.62 -1.79 -4.70
C VAL A 83 -8.25 -2.18 -3.27
N VAL A 84 -6.99 -2.58 -3.06
CA VAL A 84 -6.45 -2.92 -1.74
C VAL A 84 -5.68 -1.72 -1.20
N TRP A 85 -6.34 -0.96 -0.34
CA TRP A 85 -5.80 0.28 0.21
C TRP A 85 -4.62 0.03 1.16
N GLN A 86 -3.51 0.73 0.93
CA GLN A 86 -2.43 0.90 1.91
C GLN A 86 -2.95 1.70 3.11
N GLU A 87 -2.39 1.47 4.31
CA GLU A 87 -2.93 2.06 5.55
C GLU A 87 -3.04 3.59 5.48
N ILE A 88 -2.00 4.27 4.98
CA ILE A 88 -2.03 5.73 4.81
C ILE A 88 -3.14 6.17 3.86
N ALA A 89 -3.23 5.55 2.69
CA ALA A 89 -4.22 5.91 1.68
C ALA A 89 -5.65 5.56 2.10
N LYS A 90 -5.82 4.48 2.88
CA LYS A 90 -7.10 4.10 3.47
C LYS A 90 -7.60 5.15 4.48
N ILE A 91 -6.70 5.67 5.32
CA ILE A 91 -7.04 6.72 6.27
C ILE A 91 -7.34 8.02 5.52
N ASP A 92 -6.53 8.38 4.51
CA ASP A 92 -6.78 9.54 3.65
C ASP A 92 -8.17 9.48 2.99
N HIS A 93 -8.50 8.37 2.39
CA HIS A 93 -9.80 8.17 1.76
C HIS A 93 -10.95 8.33 2.76
N GLU A 94 -10.84 7.76 3.96
CA GLU A 94 -11.86 7.92 4.99
C GLU A 94 -12.02 9.39 5.44
N ILE A 95 -10.92 10.15 5.46
CA ILE A 95 -10.99 11.60 5.75
C ILE A 95 -11.69 12.35 4.61
N GLU A 96 -11.35 12.05 3.36
CA GLU A 96 -11.94 12.70 2.17
C GLU A 96 -13.45 12.49 2.07
N VAL A 97 -13.95 11.31 2.46
CA VAL A 97 -15.38 10.97 2.42
C VAL A 97 -16.13 11.26 3.73
N ASP A 98 -15.53 11.99 4.69
CA ASP A 98 -16.05 12.23 6.06
C ASP A 98 -16.39 10.94 6.82
N GLY A 99 -15.70 9.86 6.48
CA GLY A 99 -15.97 8.50 6.96
C GLY A 99 -15.46 8.22 8.38
N LEU A 100 -14.62 9.09 9.00
CA LEU A 100 -14.12 8.88 10.36
C LEU A 100 -15.24 8.77 11.40
N MET A 101 -16.37 9.42 11.18
CA MET A 101 -17.56 9.31 12.04
C MET A 101 -18.15 7.89 12.08
N SER A 102 -17.92 7.08 11.07
CA SER A 102 -18.37 5.68 11.02
C SER A 102 -17.42 4.70 11.72
N ARG A 103 -16.22 5.16 12.11
CA ARG A 103 -15.22 4.36 12.83
C ARG A 103 -15.56 4.33 14.32
N LYS A 104 -16.25 3.27 14.72
CA LYS A 104 -16.78 3.11 16.09
C LYS A 104 -15.69 3.23 17.15
N GLU A 105 -14.50 2.72 16.90
CA GLU A 105 -13.37 2.74 17.82
C GLU A 105 -12.92 4.18 18.12
N LEU A 106 -12.91 5.05 17.10
CA LEU A 106 -12.56 6.47 17.27
C LEU A 106 -13.68 7.24 17.97
N THR A 107 -14.92 7.08 17.50
CA THR A 107 -16.06 7.81 18.08
C THR A 107 -16.32 7.40 19.52
N GLN A 108 -16.25 6.12 19.85
CA GLN A 108 -16.43 5.62 21.21
C GLN A 108 -15.34 6.12 22.18
N ALA A 109 -14.07 6.16 21.75
CA ALA A 109 -13.01 6.71 22.60
C ALA A 109 -13.27 8.19 22.93
N ILE A 110 -13.65 8.99 21.93
CA ILE A 110 -13.95 10.42 22.10
C ILE A 110 -15.20 10.62 22.95
N GLU A 111 -16.29 9.90 22.66
CA GLU A 111 -17.55 9.98 23.41
C GLU A 111 -17.39 9.55 24.86
N LYS A 112 -16.67 8.48 25.14
CA LYS A 112 -16.34 8.05 26.51
C LYS A 112 -15.55 9.12 27.26
N ALA A 113 -14.55 9.75 26.62
CA ALA A 113 -13.81 10.85 27.25
C ALA A 113 -14.73 12.00 27.60
N ARG A 114 -15.59 12.41 26.66
CA ARG A 114 -16.58 13.50 26.89
C ARG A 114 -17.56 13.16 28.00
N ASP A 115 -18.21 12.00 27.91
CA ASP A 115 -19.34 11.65 28.80
C ASP A 115 -18.88 11.35 30.23
N ASN A 116 -17.70 10.78 30.40
CA ASN A 116 -17.07 10.54 31.69
C ASN A 116 -16.38 11.79 32.24
N GLY A 117 -16.28 12.87 31.47
CA GLY A 117 -15.61 14.10 31.87
C GLY A 117 -14.10 13.94 32.12
N VAL A 118 -13.44 13.03 31.37
CA VAL A 118 -11.99 12.79 31.44
C VAL A 118 -11.26 13.35 30.21
N CYS A 119 -9.94 13.30 30.19
CA CYS A 119 -9.17 13.77 29.04
C CYS A 119 -9.11 12.77 27.90
N LEU A 120 -9.05 13.30 26.67
CA LEU A 120 -8.65 12.60 25.46
C LEU A 120 -7.19 12.96 25.16
N HIS A 121 -6.31 11.98 25.17
CA HIS A 121 -4.90 12.14 24.83
C HIS A 121 -4.64 11.68 23.39
N LEU A 122 -4.22 12.60 22.52
CA LEU A 122 -3.77 12.31 21.16
C LEU A 122 -2.24 12.27 21.17
N MET A 123 -1.65 11.14 20.74
CA MET A 123 -0.20 10.97 20.77
C MET A 123 0.31 10.35 19.47
N GLY A 124 1.51 10.73 19.07
CA GLY A 124 2.16 10.20 17.87
C GLY A 124 3.16 11.15 17.24
N LEU A 125 3.69 10.74 16.09
CA LEU A 125 4.67 11.49 15.33
C LEU A 125 4.02 12.69 14.63
N VAL A 126 4.51 13.89 14.89
CA VAL A 126 4.00 15.15 14.32
C VAL A 126 4.88 15.58 13.17
N SER A 127 4.54 15.14 11.95
CA SER A 127 5.17 15.52 10.69
C SER A 127 4.27 15.20 9.49
N ASP A 128 4.67 15.63 8.30
CA ASP A 128 4.08 15.30 7.00
C ASP A 128 4.87 14.21 6.25
N GLY A 129 5.84 13.58 6.90
CA GLY A 129 6.74 12.60 6.27
C GLY A 129 6.07 11.33 5.75
N GLY A 130 4.84 11.01 6.21
CA GLY A 130 4.03 9.92 5.66
C GLY A 130 4.55 8.50 5.91
N VAL A 131 5.56 8.33 6.78
CA VAL A 131 6.15 7.01 7.08
C VAL A 131 5.49 6.35 8.30
N HIS A 132 5.25 7.08 9.36
CA HIS A 132 4.63 6.59 10.59
C HIS A 132 3.28 7.22 10.89
N SER A 133 3.11 8.46 10.49
CA SER A 133 1.92 9.28 10.68
C SER A 133 1.82 10.31 9.54
N MET A 134 0.74 11.07 9.53
CA MET A 134 0.53 12.15 8.57
C MET A 134 -0.20 13.29 9.27
N ASP A 135 0.19 14.53 8.96
CA ASP A 135 -0.37 15.74 9.59
C ASP A 135 -1.89 15.86 9.41
N ARG A 136 -2.41 15.65 8.20
CA ARG A 136 -3.85 15.67 7.92
C ARG A 136 -4.64 14.64 8.73
N HIS A 137 -4.01 13.53 9.17
CA HIS A 137 -4.68 12.53 10.00
C HIS A 137 -4.95 13.05 11.42
N TYR A 138 -3.94 13.59 12.10
CA TYR A 138 -4.16 14.11 13.46
C TYR A 138 -4.97 15.41 13.47
N PHE A 139 -4.92 16.24 12.41
CA PHE A 139 -5.84 17.36 12.25
C PHE A 139 -7.30 16.88 12.09
N ALA A 140 -7.53 15.83 11.30
CA ALA A 140 -8.86 15.24 11.15
C ALA A 140 -9.39 14.66 12.48
N LEU A 141 -8.53 14.02 13.29
CA LEU A 141 -8.90 13.53 14.62
C LEU A 141 -9.26 14.66 15.59
N LEU A 142 -8.54 15.77 15.54
CA LEU A 142 -8.87 16.98 16.32
C LEU A 142 -10.25 17.51 15.94
N ARG A 143 -10.53 17.63 14.63
CA ARG A 143 -11.84 18.07 14.12
C ARG A 143 -12.95 17.07 14.46
N LEU A 144 -12.67 15.78 14.43
CA LEU A 144 -13.60 14.75 14.89
C LEU A 144 -13.95 14.92 16.38
N ALA A 145 -12.95 15.15 17.23
CA ALA A 145 -13.16 15.41 18.65
C ALA A 145 -14.04 16.66 18.88
N LYS A 146 -13.83 17.74 18.11
CA LYS A 146 -14.69 18.93 18.12
C LYS A 146 -16.12 18.61 17.69
N LYS A 147 -16.30 17.90 16.59
CA LYS A 147 -17.60 17.50 16.03
C LYS A 147 -18.40 16.67 17.04
N LEU A 148 -17.72 15.85 17.84
CA LEU A 148 -18.30 15.03 18.91
C LEU A 148 -18.45 15.78 20.24
N GLY A 149 -18.12 17.06 20.31
CA GLY A 149 -18.38 17.94 21.46
C GLY A 149 -17.42 17.78 22.62
N MET A 150 -16.15 17.42 22.38
CA MET A 150 -15.12 17.44 23.43
C MET A 150 -14.94 18.86 24.01
N PRO A 151 -14.82 19.01 25.34
CA PRO A 151 -14.46 20.27 25.94
C PRO A 151 -13.07 20.77 25.54
N ALA A 152 -12.93 22.08 25.33
CA ALA A 152 -11.71 22.71 24.81
C ALA A 152 -10.43 22.40 25.58
N ASP A 153 -10.57 22.25 26.89
CA ASP A 153 -9.48 22.03 27.85
C ASP A 153 -9.21 20.57 28.17
N ARG A 154 -9.89 19.63 27.49
CA ARG A 154 -9.77 18.19 27.77
C ARG A 154 -9.18 17.37 26.61
N VAL A 155 -8.68 18.01 25.58
CA VAL A 155 -7.91 17.34 24.51
C VAL A 155 -6.44 17.69 24.67
N MET A 156 -5.60 16.67 24.91
CA MET A 156 -4.17 16.82 25.17
C MET A 156 -3.35 16.17 24.07
N PHE A 157 -2.40 16.90 23.48
CA PHE A 157 -1.46 16.35 22.51
C PHE A 157 -0.12 16.05 23.15
N HIS A 158 0.41 14.86 22.84
CA HIS A 158 1.78 14.46 23.14
C HIS A 158 2.51 14.31 21.78
N CYS A 159 3.29 15.32 21.44
CA CYS A 159 3.94 15.45 20.15
C CYS A 159 5.28 14.72 20.15
N PHE A 160 5.44 13.74 19.26
CA PHE A 160 6.74 13.13 18.97
C PHE A 160 7.27 13.78 17.69
N LEU A 161 8.52 14.27 17.71
CA LEU A 161 9.12 14.95 16.58
C LEU A 161 9.94 13.99 15.73
N ASP A 162 9.98 14.25 14.44
CA ASP A 162 10.57 13.36 13.43
C ASP A 162 12.08 13.58 13.26
N GLY A 163 12.48 14.45 12.37
CA GLY A 163 13.89 14.75 12.05
C GLY A 163 14.69 13.63 11.39
N ARG A 164 14.01 12.56 10.99
CA ARG A 164 14.59 11.38 10.33
C ARG A 164 13.94 11.10 8.98
N ASP A 165 12.60 11.08 8.93
CA ASP A 165 11.83 10.93 7.69
C ASP A 165 11.47 12.31 7.10
N THR A 166 11.78 13.37 7.84
CA THR A 166 11.72 14.79 7.45
C THR A 166 13.02 15.50 7.80
N PRO A 167 13.28 16.71 7.28
CA PRO A 167 14.52 17.46 7.59
C PRO A 167 14.71 17.64 9.10
N PRO A 168 15.96 17.56 9.61
CA PRO A 168 16.27 17.45 11.04
C PRO A 168 15.83 18.61 11.93
N ARG A 169 15.41 19.74 11.38
CA ARG A 169 14.94 20.94 12.08
C ARG A 169 13.67 21.52 11.48
N SER A 170 12.78 20.67 10.97
CA SER A 170 11.48 21.05 10.42
C SER A 170 10.34 20.98 11.46
N GLY A 171 10.56 20.30 12.59
CA GLY A 171 9.55 20.02 13.62
C GLY A 171 8.89 21.26 14.20
N LYS A 172 9.62 22.39 14.25
CA LYS A 172 9.04 23.67 14.71
C LYS A 172 7.84 24.09 13.86
N GLY A 173 7.96 23.97 12.52
CA GLY A 173 6.87 24.32 11.61
C GLY A 173 5.65 23.41 11.75
N TYR A 174 5.86 22.11 11.96
CA TYR A 174 4.76 21.16 12.18
C TYR A 174 4.03 21.41 13.51
N VAL A 175 4.78 21.70 14.58
CA VAL A 175 4.18 22.04 15.89
C VAL A 175 3.44 23.37 15.82
N GLU A 176 3.96 24.36 15.12
CA GLU A 176 3.29 25.64 14.87
C GLU A 176 1.99 25.45 14.10
N ALA A 177 1.98 24.63 13.06
CA ALA A 177 0.77 24.28 12.30
C ALA A 177 -0.28 23.61 13.19
N LEU A 178 0.15 22.70 14.10
CA LEU A 178 -0.74 22.06 15.06
C LEU A 178 -1.32 23.06 16.06
N GLU A 179 -0.50 23.96 16.64
CA GLU A 179 -0.99 25.01 17.56
C GLU A 179 -1.94 25.99 16.86
N ASN A 180 -1.68 26.32 15.59
CA ASN A 180 -2.58 27.15 14.78
C ASN A 180 -3.94 26.46 14.60
N THR A 181 -3.94 25.17 14.19
CA THR A 181 -5.15 24.38 14.04
C THR A 181 -5.93 24.29 15.37
N MET A 182 -5.27 24.03 16.49
CA MET A 182 -5.91 24.03 17.82
C MET A 182 -6.57 25.38 18.15
N ARG A 183 -5.92 26.47 17.78
CA ARG A 183 -6.43 27.83 18.01
C ARG A 183 -7.65 28.13 17.12
N GLU A 184 -7.58 27.75 15.85
CA GLU A 184 -8.69 27.88 14.89
C GLU A 184 -9.91 27.05 15.32
N GLU A 185 -9.67 25.82 15.75
CA GLU A 185 -10.73 24.94 16.24
C GLU A 185 -11.18 25.27 17.66
N ASN A 186 -10.47 26.13 18.38
CA ASN A 186 -10.65 26.41 19.82
C ASN A 186 -10.73 25.11 20.63
N LEU A 187 -9.81 24.16 20.36
CA LEU A 187 -9.82 22.84 20.98
C LEU A 187 -8.40 22.29 21.15
N GLY A 188 -8.10 21.79 22.34
CA GLY A 188 -6.88 21.07 22.64
C GLY A 188 -5.71 21.95 23.07
N ARG A 189 -4.72 21.29 23.65
CA ARG A 189 -3.44 21.86 24.09
C ARG A 189 -2.33 20.84 23.89
N ILE A 190 -1.12 21.32 23.62
CA ILE A 190 0.07 20.45 23.67
C ILE A 190 0.47 20.29 25.13
N ALA A 191 0.58 19.06 25.60
CA ALA A 191 1.01 18.72 26.96
C ALA A 191 2.49 18.40 27.04
N MET A 192 3.06 17.79 25.98
CA MET A 192 4.46 17.36 25.95
C MET A 192 4.97 17.35 24.51
N VAL A 193 6.25 17.72 24.34
CA VAL A 193 7.01 17.56 23.10
C VAL A 193 8.24 16.69 23.37
N SER A 194 8.54 15.73 22.50
CA SER A 194 9.69 14.85 22.62
C SER A 194 10.16 14.37 21.25
N GLY A 195 11.43 14.24 21.02
CA GLY A 195 11.94 13.58 19.83
C GLY A 195 11.59 12.09 19.78
N ARG A 196 11.46 11.54 18.58
CA ARG A 196 11.14 10.12 18.34
C ARG A 196 12.17 9.14 18.93
N TYR A 197 13.39 9.60 19.17
CA TYR A 197 14.45 8.83 19.82
C TYR A 197 14.03 8.30 21.20
N TRP A 198 13.21 9.08 21.93
CA TRP A 198 12.72 8.74 23.25
C TRP A 198 11.39 7.99 23.22
N ALA A 199 10.43 8.50 22.46
CA ALA A 199 9.06 8.00 22.46
C ALA A 199 8.79 6.86 21.48
N MET A 200 9.68 6.63 20.51
CA MET A 200 9.47 5.70 19.40
C MET A 200 10.65 4.74 19.20
N ASP A 201 11.23 4.26 20.31
CA ASP A 201 12.24 3.20 20.27
C ASP A 201 11.62 1.87 19.83
N ARG A 202 12.43 1.02 19.13
CA ARG A 202 12.04 -0.33 18.71
C ARG A 202 13.05 -1.42 19.10
N ASP A 203 14.10 -1.02 19.82
CA ASP A 203 15.24 -1.91 20.16
C ASP A 203 15.26 -2.28 21.65
N LYS A 204 14.11 -2.11 22.36
CA LYS A 204 13.96 -2.36 23.80
C LYS A 204 14.92 -1.52 24.65
N ARG A 205 15.21 -0.30 24.22
CA ARG A 205 15.92 0.69 25.02
C ARG A 205 14.94 1.33 26.01
N TRP A 206 14.62 0.57 27.04
CA TRP A 206 13.58 0.94 27.99
C TRP A 206 13.87 2.22 28.78
N ASP A 207 15.15 2.54 28.97
CA ASP A 207 15.61 3.82 29.54
C ASP A 207 15.13 5.03 28.73
N ARG A 208 15.06 4.92 27.39
CA ARG A 208 14.54 5.96 26.52
C ARG A 208 13.03 6.06 26.60
N VAL A 209 12.35 4.93 26.42
CA VAL A 209 10.87 4.86 26.46
C VAL A 209 10.34 5.36 27.80
N LYS A 210 11.02 5.02 28.90
CA LYS A 210 10.67 5.46 30.26
C LYS A 210 10.64 6.99 30.38
N ARG A 211 11.61 7.71 29.82
CA ARG A 211 11.65 9.19 29.92
C ARG A 211 10.44 9.81 29.25
N ALA A 212 10.02 9.32 28.08
CA ALA A 212 8.80 9.81 27.42
C ALA A 212 7.54 9.41 28.23
N TYR A 213 7.49 8.19 28.74
CA TYR A 213 6.39 7.71 29.58
C TYR A 213 6.25 8.54 30.87
N ASP A 214 7.34 8.78 31.60
CA ASP A 214 7.33 9.57 32.84
C ASP A 214 6.89 11.02 32.59
N ALA A 215 7.27 11.61 31.48
CA ALA A 215 6.80 12.92 31.07
C ALA A 215 5.27 12.94 30.85
N MET A 216 4.71 11.91 30.20
CA MET A 216 3.28 11.84 29.90
C MET A 216 2.44 11.45 31.11
N VAL A 217 2.94 10.60 32.02
CA VAL A 217 2.15 10.02 33.12
C VAL A 217 2.43 10.71 34.45
N ARG A 218 3.70 11.05 34.74
CA ARG A 218 4.14 11.57 36.03
C ARG A 218 4.39 13.07 36.04
N ASN A 219 4.37 13.74 34.88
CA ASN A 219 4.86 15.11 34.67
C ASN A 219 6.34 15.27 35.07
N GLU A 220 7.13 14.22 34.87
CA GLU A 220 8.57 14.20 35.13
C GLU A 220 9.34 14.35 33.82
N ALA A 221 9.97 15.50 33.63
CA ALA A 221 10.84 15.80 32.50
C ALA A 221 11.92 16.81 32.90
N ASP A 222 13.06 16.75 32.19
CA ASP A 222 14.20 17.63 32.45
C ASP A 222 13.92 19.08 32.03
N HIS A 223 13.01 19.26 31.08
CA HIS A 223 12.74 20.55 30.45
C HIS A 223 11.27 20.94 30.53
N ARG A 224 11.04 22.24 30.56
CA ARG A 224 9.70 22.85 30.59
C ARG A 224 9.66 24.05 29.66
N ALA A 225 8.53 24.24 28.99
CA ALA A 225 8.31 25.33 28.04
C ALA A 225 6.91 25.91 28.22
N THR A 226 6.62 27.04 27.59
CA THR A 226 5.32 27.73 27.66
C THR A 226 4.41 27.40 26.46
N SER A 227 4.97 26.82 25.41
CA SER A 227 4.24 26.33 24.24
C SER A 227 5.00 25.20 23.57
N GLY A 228 4.35 24.46 22.65
CA GLY A 228 5.03 23.44 21.86
C GLY A 228 6.13 24.02 20.99
N VAL A 229 5.87 25.16 20.36
CA VAL A 229 6.87 25.88 19.55
C VAL A 229 8.08 26.32 20.39
N ASP A 230 7.84 26.82 21.62
CA ASP A 230 8.90 27.18 22.58
C ASP A 230 9.72 25.94 22.98
N ALA A 231 9.08 24.81 23.24
CA ALA A 231 9.77 23.55 23.55
C ALA A 231 10.75 23.12 22.43
N VAL A 232 10.32 23.20 21.18
CA VAL A 232 11.18 22.87 20.02
C VAL A 232 12.32 23.87 19.91
N GLN A 233 12.05 25.18 20.05
CA GLN A 233 13.08 26.21 19.98
C GLN A 233 14.15 26.03 21.07
N GLN A 234 13.74 25.77 22.31
CA GLN A 234 14.65 25.47 23.41
C GLN A 234 15.52 24.23 23.11
N GLY A 235 14.97 23.20 22.47
CA GLY A 235 15.74 22.04 21.99
C GLY A 235 16.82 22.46 20.98
N TYR A 236 16.46 23.28 20.00
CA TYR A 236 17.42 23.78 19.01
C TYR A 236 18.52 24.66 19.65
N ASP A 237 18.18 25.44 20.66
CA ASP A 237 19.12 26.26 21.40
C ASP A 237 20.12 25.43 22.22
N ARG A 238 19.72 24.21 22.63
CA ARG A 238 20.59 23.19 23.22
C ARG A 238 21.38 22.37 22.20
N ASN A 239 21.28 22.73 20.92
CA ASN A 239 21.88 22.01 19.80
C ASN A 239 21.34 20.58 19.60
N GLU A 240 20.12 20.32 20.03
CA GLU A 240 19.35 19.11 19.69
C GLU A 240 18.68 19.33 18.32
N ASN A 241 18.44 18.25 17.58
CA ASN A 241 17.53 18.27 16.43
C ASN A 241 16.24 17.55 16.78
N ASP A 242 15.25 17.59 15.89
CA ASP A 242 13.92 17.06 16.13
C ASP A 242 13.93 15.62 16.68
N GLU A 243 14.76 14.75 16.11
CA GLU A 243 14.83 13.34 16.52
C GLU A 243 15.23 13.19 18.00
N PHE A 244 16.08 14.09 18.54
CA PHE A 244 16.72 13.95 19.84
C PHE A 244 16.23 14.91 20.90
N ILE A 245 15.29 15.83 20.58
CA ILE A 245 14.74 16.75 21.59
C ILE A 245 14.27 15.96 22.81
N ALA A 246 14.87 16.26 23.96
CA ALA A 246 14.51 15.60 25.20
C ALA A 246 13.05 15.92 25.60
N PRO A 247 12.34 14.97 26.25
CA PRO A 247 10.97 15.19 26.71
C PRO A 247 10.84 16.53 27.45
N THR A 248 9.96 17.39 26.97
CA THR A 248 9.74 18.76 27.47
C THR A 248 8.26 18.95 27.76
N LEU A 249 7.92 19.26 29.00
CA LEU A 249 6.54 19.51 29.43
C LEU A 249 6.12 20.94 29.10
N ILE A 250 4.87 21.11 28.70
CA ILE A 250 4.29 22.41 28.48
C ILE A 250 3.55 22.86 29.77
N ASN A 251 3.92 24.03 30.28
CA ASN A 251 3.30 24.62 31.44
C ASN A 251 2.28 25.69 31.05
N ASP A 252 1.23 25.81 31.86
CA ASP A 252 0.27 26.89 31.76
C ASP A 252 0.82 28.21 32.34
N ALA A 253 0.00 29.26 32.30
CA ALA A 253 0.37 30.58 32.82
C ALA A 253 0.66 30.60 34.35
N SER A 254 0.24 29.59 35.09
CA SER A 254 0.54 29.42 36.52
C SER A 254 1.84 28.65 36.76
N GLY A 255 2.53 28.21 35.68
CA GLY A 255 3.75 27.41 35.75
C GLY A 255 3.50 25.93 36.04
N GLN A 256 2.25 25.46 35.99
CA GLN A 256 1.93 24.04 36.17
C GLN A 256 1.83 23.31 34.81
N PRO A 257 2.21 22.01 34.75
CA PRO A 257 2.06 21.23 33.53
C PRO A 257 0.58 21.22 33.07
N VAL A 258 0.38 21.43 31.76
CA VAL A 258 -0.94 21.53 31.12
C VAL A 258 -1.78 20.26 31.30
N GLY A 259 -1.15 19.10 31.25
CA GLY A 259 -1.86 17.83 31.38
C GLY A 259 -0.94 16.64 31.57
N ARG A 260 -1.51 15.56 32.10
CA ARG A 260 -0.87 14.26 32.19
C ARG A 260 -1.92 13.17 31.97
N ILE A 261 -1.51 12.01 31.58
CA ILE A 261 -2.37 10.83 31.46
C ILE A 261 -2.72 10.32 32.88
N ARG A 262 -4.00 10.10 33.12
CA ARG A 262 -4.54 9.64 34.43
C ARG A 262 -5.41 8.38 34.20
N THR A 263 -5.62 7.63 35.26
CA THR A 263 -6.58 6.52 35.27
C THR A 263 -7.97 7.00 34.84
N GLY A 264 -8.55 6.31 33.88
CA GLY A 264 -9.84 6.59 33.27
C GLY A 264 -9.78 7.45 32.00
N ASP A 265 -8.64 8.08 31.71
CA ASP A 265 -8.47 8.83 30.46
C ASP A 265 -8.51 7.92 29.24
N GLN A 266 -8.89 8.50 28.11
CA GLN A 266 -8.85 7.86 26.80
C GLN A 266 -7.60 8.31 26.06
N ALA A 267 -6.87 7.37 25.45
CA ALA A 267 -5.69 7.66 24.64
C ALA A 267 -5.89 7.18 23.20
N LEU A 268 -5.51 8.01 22.23
CA LEU A 268 -5.56 7.69 20.83
C LEU A 268 -4.16 7.90 20.21
N PHE A 269 -3.57 6.80 19.73
CA PHE A 269 -2.25 6.82 19.10
C PHE A 269 -2.42 6.89 17.58
N PHE A 270 -2.07 8.03 16.97
CA PHE A 270 -2.38 8.29 15.57
C PHE A 270 -1.33 7.79 14.57
N ASN A 271 -0.26 7.15 15.01
CA ASN A 271 0.63 6.45 14.10
C ASN A 271 -0.10 5.29 13.41
N PHE A 272 0.04 5.17 12.08
CA PHE A 272 -0.49 4.02 11.33
C PHE A 272 0.56 2.92 11.12
N ARG A 273 1.86 3.20 11.28
CA ARG A 273 2.92 2.19 11.22
C ARG A 273 3.28 1.71 12.62
N PRO A 274 3.24 0.37 12.87
CA PRO A 274 3.28 -0.19 14.22
C PRO A 274 4.67 -0.30 14.84
N ASP A 275 5.74 -0.50 14.04
CA ASP A 275 7.05 -0.99 14.49
C ASP A 275 7.70 -0.17 15.61
N ARG A 276 7.50 1.15 15.62
CA ARG A 276 8.04 2.07 16.63
C ARG A 276 7.01 2.55 17.67
N ALA A 277 5.74 2.21 17.49
CA ALA A 277 4.69 2.57 18.45
C ALA A 277 4.44 1.49 19.50
N ARG A 278 4.83 0.25 19.23
CA ARG A 278 4.55 -0.93 20.08
C ARG A 278 5.05 -0.77 21.50
N GLN A 279 6.32 -0.42 21.69
CA GLN A 279 6.95 -0.46 23.01
C GLN A 279 6.29 0.48 24.01
N ILE A 280 6.00 1.72 23.59
CA ILE A 280 5.34 2.67 24.47
C ILE A 280 3.84 2.33 24.65
N ALA A 281 3.20 1.71 23.64
CA ALA A 281 1.83 1.21 23.78
C ALA A 281 1.76 0.08 24.82
N HIS A 282 2.68 -0.88 24.81
CA HIS A 282 2.79 -1.92 25.83
C HIS A 282 2.97 -1.33 27.23
N ALA A 283 3.80 -0.29 27.38
CA ALA A 283 4.00 0.38 28.65
C ALA A 283 2.69 0.99 29.22
N PHE A 284 1.71 1.33 28.37
CA PHE A 284 0.42 1.86 28.81
C PHE A 284 -0.60 0.78 29.19
N VAL A 285 -0.65 -0.34 28.44
CA VAL A 285 -1.82 -1.22 28.51
C VAL A 285 -1.57 -2.65 28.97
N ASP A 286 -0.32 -3.12 29.00
CA ASP A 286 -0.03 -4.49 29.43
C ASP A 286 -0.28 -4.66 30.93
N ASP A 287 -0.87 -5.78 31.31
CA ASP A 287 -1.03 -6.12 32.72
C ASP A 287 0.32 -6.48 33.36
N THR A 288 1.16 -7.17 32.60
CA THR A 288 2.51 -7.55 33.02
C THR A 288 3.54 -6.91 32.08
N PHE A 289 4.11 -5.82 32.51
CA PHE A 289 5.13 -5.09 31.79
C PHE A 289 6.44 -5.08 32.59
N ASP A 290 7.52 -5.51 31.98
CA ASP A 290 8.82 -5.72 32.61
C ASP A 290 9.92 -4.74 32.13
N GLY A 291 9.59 -3.81 31.24
CA GLY A 291 10.57 -2.90 30.64
C GLY A 291 11.12 -1.87 31.63
N PHE A 292 10.29 -1.35 32.52
CA PHE A 292 10.64 -0.40 33.58
C PHE A 292 9.53 -0.33 34.65
N GLU A 293 9.86 0.22 35.82
CA GLU A 293 8.89 0.43 36.87
C GLU A 293 7.88 1.51 36.48
N ARG A 294 6.60 1.15 36.44
CA ARG A 294 5.48 2.03 36.12
C ARG A 294 4.46 2.11 37.26
N ASP A 295 3.52 3.04 37.15
CA ASP A 295 2.36 3.08 38.05
C ASP A 295 1.39 1.96 37.67
N GLU A 296 1.33 0.90 38.47
CA GLU A 296 0.45 -0.25 38.26
C GLU A 296 -1.04 0.10 38.42
N THR A 297 -1.33 1.23 39.04
CA THR A 297 -2.71 1.71 39.18
C THR A 297 -3.23 2.46 37.96
N LEU A 298 -2.35 2.81 37.03
CA LEU A 298 -2.74 3.48 35.78
C LEU A 298 -3.59 2.54 34.93
N LYS A 299 -4.82 2.94 34.67
CA LYS A 299 -5.77 2.23 33.78
C LYS A 299 -6.31 3.22 32.77
N ILE A 300 -5.88 3.07 31.52
CA ILE A 300 -6.37 3.86 30.38
C ILE A 300 -6.95 2.93 29.33
N GLU A 301 -7.83 3.43 28.49
CA GLU A 301 -8.24 2.76 27.28
C GLU A 301 -7.44 3.35 26.09
N LEU A 302 -6.73 2.48 25.37
CA LEU A 302 -5.94 2.87 24.21
C LEU A 302 -6.68 2.51 22.93
N THR A 303 -6.76 3.47 22.01
CA THR A 303 -7.16 3.25 20.63
C THR A 303 -5.97 3.53 19.71
N THR A 304 -5.69 2.63 18.77
CA THR A 304 -4.63 2.77 17.77
C THR A 304 -5.23 2.89 16.38
N MET A 305 -4.57 3.61 15.49
CA MET A 305 -5.04 3.71 14.09
C MET A 305 -5.03 2.36 13.41
N THR A 306 -3.95 1.60 13.53
CA THR A 306 -3.80 0.26 12.95
C THR A 306 -3.48 -0.75 14.05
N ARG A 307 -3.52 -2.04 13.74
CA ARG A 307 -3.09 -3.08 14.67
C ARG A 307 -1.58 -3.05 14.86
N TYR A 308 -1.11 -2.73 16.07
CA TYR A 308 0.31 -2.68 16.36
C TYR A 308 0.89 -4.07 16.61
N GLU A 309 0.14 -4.92 17.32
CA GLU A 309 0.52 -6.31 17.58
C GLU A 309 -0.71 -7.15 17.91
N SER A 310 -0.62 -8.46 17.65
CA SER A 310 -1.66 -9.41 18.08
C SER A 310 -1.60 -9.56 19.59
N GLY A 311 -2.72 -9.37 20.27
CA GLY A 311 -2.82 -9.47 21.74
C GLY A 311 -2.60 -8.17 22.50
N LEU A 312 -2.14 -7.09 21.87
CA LEU A 312 -2.11 -5.77 22.50
C LEU A 312 -3.52 -5.32 22.91
N LYS A 313 -3.71 -4.91 24.15
CA LYS A 313 -5.01 -4.47 24.69
C LYS A 313 -5.37 -3.06 24.21
N ALA A 314 -5.66 -2.91 22.92
CA ALA A 314 -6.05 -1.66 22.31
C ALA A 314 -7.21 -1.86 21.35
N ALA A 315 -8.13 -0.90 21.27
CA ALA A 315 -9.08 -0.82 20.17
C ALA A 315 -8.36 -0.40 18.89
N VAL A 316 -8.76 -0.94 17.73
CA VAL A 316 -8.09 -0.70 16.45
C VAL A 316 -9.06 -0.07 15.47
N ALA A 317 -8.82 1.21 15.12
CA ALA A 317 -9.71 1.99 14.24
C ALA A 317 -9.73 1.46 12.79
N PHE A 318 -8.58 1.00 12.30
CA PHE A 318 -8.40 0.44 10.96
C PHE A 318 -7.76 -0.95 11.08
N PRO A 319 -8.54 -1.97 11.44
CA PRO A 319 -8.01 -3.33 11.54
C PRO A 319 -7.55 -3.83 10.17
N PRO A 320 -6.48 -4.66 10.11
CA PRO A 320 -6.10 -5.35 8.89
C PRO A 320 -7.28 -6.20 8.43
N ARG A 321 -7.51 -6.24 7.13
CA ARG A 321 -8.49 -7.13 6.52
C ARG A 321 -7.76 -8.29 5.88
N ASP A 322 -8.16 -9.49 6.17
CA ASP A 322 -7.75 -10.66 5.39
C ASP A 322 -8.30 -10.51 3.98
N ILE A 323 -7.45 -10.70 2.99
CA ILE A 323 -7.85 -10.63 1.59
C ILE A 323 -8.31 -12.02 1.18
N ALA A 324 -9.55 -12.34 1.52
CA ALA A 324 -10.23 -13.56 1.11
C ALA A 324 -10.90 -13.39 -0.26
N ASN A 325 -11.33 -14.50 -0.84
CA ASN A 325 -12.01 -14.54 -2.13
C ASN A 325 -11.22 -13.86 -3.26
N THR A 326 -9.92 -14.13 -3.30
CA THR A 326 -9.08 -13.76 -4.45
C THR A 326 -9.47 -14.59 -5.67
N LEU A 327 -8.97 -14.22 -6.86
CA LEU A 327 -9.20 -15.01 -8.07
C LEU A 327 -8.79 -16.48 -7.89
N GLY A 328 -7.66 -16.73 -7.19
CA GLY A 328 -7.19 -18.08 -6.86
C GLY A 328 -8.15 -18.86 -5.96
N ASP A 329 -8.72 -18.18 -4.93
CA ASP A 329 -9.73 -18.79 -4.06
C ASP A 329 -10.97 -19.21 -4.86
N VAL A 330 -11.52 -18.33 -5.68
CA VAL A 330 -12.74 -18.58 -6.46
C VAL A 330 -12.56 -19.76 -7.42
N VAL A 331 -11.43 -19.81 -8.13
CA VAL A 331 -11.11 -20.90 -9.06
C VAL A 331 -10.94 -22.22 -8.33
N SER A 332 -10.28 -22.22 -7.17
CA SER A 332 -10.13 -23.40 -6.31
C SER A 332 -11.48 -23.90 -5.76
N GLN A 333 -12.31 -22.99 -5.23
CA GLN A 333 -13.64 -23.32 -4.72
C GLN A 333 -14.58 -23.89 -5.79
N ALA A 334 -14.39 -23.48 -7.05
CA ALA A 334 -15.10 -24.05 -8.20
C ALA A 334 -14.58 -25.45 -8.62
N GLY A 335 -13.55 -25.99 -7.95
CA GLY A 335 -12.93 -27.28 -8.26
C GLY A 335 -12.14 -27.28 -9.57
N LEU A 336 -11.71 -26.09 -10.02
CA LEU A 336 -10.96 -25.88 -11.26
C LEU A 336 -9.44 -25.92 -11.00
N ARG A 337 -8.67 -26.21 -12.05
CA ARG A 337 -7.21 -26.26 -11.95
C ARG A 337 -6.58 -24.96 -12.41
N GLN A 338 -5.55 -24.53 -11.69
CA GLN A 338 -4.84 -23.29 -11.98
C GLN A 338 -3.32 -23.48 -11.95
N LEU A 339 -2.61 -22.65 -12.73
CA LEU A 339 -1.15 -22.63 -12.78
C LEU A 339 -0.64 -21.21 -12.52
N ARG A 340 0.43 -21.11 -11.72
CA ARG A 340 1.26 -19.90 -11.57
C ARG A 340 2.62 -20.16 -12.20
N ILE A 341 3.07 -19.28 -13.09
CA ILE A 341 4.38 -19.42 -13.75
C ILE A 341 5.05 -18.07 -13.91
N ALA A 342 6.28 -17.95 -13.45
CA ALA A 342 7.16 -16.80 -13.67
C ALA A 342 8.62 -17.18 -13.43
N GLU A 343 9.52 -16.29 -13.81
CA GLU A 343 10.91 -16.39 -13.40
C GLU A 343 11.12 -15.85 -11.96
N THR A 344 12.29 -16.15 -11.36
CA THR A 344 12.58 -15.93 -9.93
C THR A 344 12.19 -14.53 -9.44
N GLU A 345 12.52 -13.48 -10.21
CA GLU A 345 12.28 -12.08 -9.83
C GLU A 345 10.76 -11.76 -9.63
N LYS A 346 9.90 -12.46 -10.34
CA LYS A 346 8.45 -12.22 -10.33
C LYS A 346 7.61 -13.40 -9.81
N TYR A 347 8.28 -14.45 -9.31
CA TYR A 347 7.57 -15.62 -8.79
C TYR A 347 6.70 -15.30 -7.57
N ALA A 348 7.23 -14.55 -6.60
CA ALA A 348 6.46 -14.12 -5.43
C ALA A 348 5.25 -13.25 -5.82
N HIS A 349 5.36 -12.49 -6.91
CA HIS A 349 4.28 -11.61 -7.37
C HIS A 349 3.09 -12.40 -7.89
N VAL A 350 3.30 -13.42 -8.72
CA VAL A 350 2.21 -14.28 -9.23
C VAL A 350 1.72 -15.33 -8.22
N THR A 351 2.42 -15.54 -7.10
CA THR A 351 2.04 -16.47 -6.02
C THR A 351 1.57 -15.71 -4.78
N TYR A 352 2.47 -15.30 -3.91
CA TYR A 352 2.18 -14.71 -2.60
C TYR A 352 1.31 -13.43 -2.70
N PHE A 353 1.78 -12.43 -3.45
CA PHE A 353 1.05 -11.15 -3.56
C PHE A 353 -0.28 -11.30 -4.28
N PHE A 354 -0.28 -12.00 -5.41
CA PHE A 354 -1.51 -12.27 -6.18
C PHE A 354 -2.55 -13.05 -5.36
N SER A 355 -2.12 -13.91 -4.44
CA SER A 355 -2.97 -14.70 -3.56
C SER A 355 -3.32 -14.00 -2.24
N GLY A 356 -3.19 -12.67 -2.16
CA GLY A 356 -3.59 -11.89 -0.99
C GLY A 356 -2.70 -12.09 0.24
N GLY A 357 -1.43 -12.48 0.05
CA GLY A 357 -0.48 -12.77 1.12
C GLY A 357 -0.48 -14.23 1.57
N ARG A 358 -1.12 -15.12 0.83
CA ARG A 358 -1.15 -16.57 1.11
C ARG A 358 0.10 -17.25 0.58
N GLU A 359 0.84 -17.94 1.45
CA GLU A 359 2.05 -18.71 1.11
C GLU A 359 1.75 -20.06 0.46
N THR A 360 0.72 -20.75 0.98
CA THR A 360 0.38 -22.12 0.55
C THR A 360 -0.43 -22.12 -0.74
N GLU A 361 -0.21 -23.13 -1.56
CA GLU A 361 -1.00 -23.37 -2.78
C GLU A 361 -2.50 -23.54 -2.44
N PHE A 362 -3.34 -23.18 -3.40
CA PHE A 362 -4.75 -23.53 -3.39
C PHE A 362 -4.94 -24.98 -3.85
N ASP A 363 -6.04 -25.60 -3.46
CA ASP A 363 -6.41 -26.90 -4.02
C ASP A 363 -6.54 -26.77 -5.54
N GLY A 364 -5.81 -27.63 -6.28
CA GLY A 364 -5.76 -27.58 -7.74
C GLY A 364 -4.79 -26.55 -8.35
N GLU A 365 -3.97 -25.90 -7.52
CA GLU A 365 -2.91 -25.00 -7.98
C GLU A 365 -1.59 -25.73 -8.16
N ASP A 366 -0.97 -25.56 -9.34
CA ASP A 366 0.41 -25.93 -9.61
C ASP A 366 1.26 -24.66 -9.79
N ARG A 367 2.55 -24.74 -9.44
CA ARG A 367 3.51 -23.64 -9.55
C ARG A 367 4.74 -24.04 -10.34
N ILE A 368 5.16 -23.20 -11.28
CA ILE A 368 6.39 -23.36 -12.04
C ILE A 368 7.27 -22.14 -11.83
N LEU A 369 8.43 -22.35 -11.21
CA LEU A 369 9.48 -21.35 -11.10
C LEU A 369 10.55 -21.61 -12.17
N VAL A 370 10.88 -20.58 -12.94
CA VAL A 370 12.01 -20.58 -13.87
C VAL A 370 13.12 -19.72 -13.26
N PRO A 371 14.34 -20.25 -13.07
CA PRO A 371 15.43 -19.47 -12.51
C PRO A 371 15.77 -18.27 -13.41
N SER A 372 15.86 -17.07 -12.83
CA SER A 372 16.36 -15.88 -13.53
C SER A 372 17.86 -16.01 -13.83
N PRO A 373 18.39 -15.37 -14.89
CA PRO A 373 19.79 -15.49 -15.25
C PRO A 373 20.69 -14.86 -14.19
N LYS A 374 21.84 -15.49 -13.93
CA LYS A 374 22.82 -15.05 -12.91
C LYS A 374 23.76 -14.00 -13.52
N VAL A 375 23.23 -12.83 -13.84
CA VAL A 375 23.99 -11.67 -14.32
C VAL A 375 24.01 -10.56 -13.26
N ALA A 376 24.96 -9.64 -13.35
CA ALA A 376 25.05 -8.54 -12.39
C ALA A 376 23.86 -7.57 -12.52
N THR A 377 23.48 -7.26 -13.75
CA THR A 377 22.33 -6.42 -14.10
C THR A 377 21.70 -6.95 -15.38
N TYR A 378 20.38 -6.77 -15.54
CA TYR A 378 19.63 -7.42 -16.64
C TYR A 378 19.79 -6.75 -18.00
N ASP A 379 20.44 -5.59 -18.09
CA ASP A 379 20.90 -5.02 -19.37
C ASP A 379 21.92 -5.90 -20.09
N LEU A 380 22.64 -6.76 -19.35
CA LEU A 380 23.60 -7.73 -19.90
C LEU A 380 22.91 -8.93 -20.56
N GLN A 381 21.67 -9.22 -20.19
CA GLN A 381 20.84 -10.28 -20.75
C GLN A 381 19.37 -9.86 -20.77
N PRO A 382 18.96 -8.94 -21.69
CA PRO A 382 17.62 -8.35 -21.68
C PRO A 382 16.46 -9.32 -21.92
N GLU A 383 16.70 -10.43 -22.60
CA GLU A 383 15.71 -11.51 -22.77
C GLU A 383 15.43 -12.26 -21.47
N MET A 384 16.31 -12.13 -20.46
CA MET A 384 16.22 -12.80 -19.18
C MET A 384 15.95 -14.31 -19.35
N SER A 385 15.06 -14.91 -18.56
CA SER A 385 14.61 -16.30 -18.73
C SER A 385 13.28 -16.41 -19.48
N LEU A 386 12.83 -15.35 -20.14
CA LEU A 386 11.55 -15.30 -20.84
C LEU A 386 11.40 -16.40 -21.93
N PRO A 387 12.41 -16.77 -22.72
CA PRO A 387 12.28 -17.87 -23.69
C PRO A 387 11.87 -19.21 -23.05
N GLU A 388 12.42 -19.53 -21.87
CA GLU A 388 12.06 -20.74 -21.11
C GLU A 388 10.68 -20.61 -20.47
N VAL A 389 10.34 -19.43 -19.92
CA VAL A 389 8.99 -19.16 -19.38
C VAL A 389 7.94 -19.35 -20.49
N ALA A 390 8.16 -18.78 -21.67
CA ALA A 390 7.24 -18.87 -22.80
C ALA A 390 7.09 -20.31 -23.30
N GLU A 391 8.17 -21.09 -23.31
CA GLU A 391 8.14 -22.52 -23.71
C GLU A 391 7.29 -23.35 -22.74
N LYS A 392 7.53 -23.21 -21.44
CA LYS A 392 6.77 -23.93 -20.41
C LYS A 392 5.31 -23.49 -20.38
N LEU A 393 5.06 -22.20 -20.58
CA LEU A 393 3.72 -21.65 -20.65
C LEU A 393 2.95 -22.16 -21.86
N GLU A 394 3.58 -22.20 -23.06
CA GLU A 394 2.99 -22.82 -24.24
C GLU A 394 2.67 -24.30 -24.01
N ALA A 395 3.60 -25.07 -23.43
CA ALA A 395 3.37 -26.47 -23.11
C ALA A 395 2.20 -26.67 -22.16
N ALA A 396 2.09 -25.85 -21.13
CA ALA A 396 0.97 -25.86 -20.18
C ALA A 396 -0.37 -25.58 -20.86
N ILE A 397 -0.44 -24.56 -21.72
CA ILE A 397 -1.64 -24.22 -22.52
C ILE A 397 -2.02 -25.39 -23.42
N ARG A 398 -1.06 -25.93 -24.19
CA ARG A 398 -1.30 -27.03 -25.13
C ARG A 398 -1.72 -28.33 -24.44
N SER A 399 -1.32 -28.53 -23.18
CA SER A 399 -1.72 -29.69 -22.37
C SER A 399 -3.24 -29.75 -22.10
N GLY A 400 -3.90 -28.59 -22.01
CA GLY A 400 -5.32 -28.48 -21.65
C GLY A 400 -5.62 -28.91 -20.21
N GLN A 401 -4.62 -28.93 -19.31
CA GLN A 401 -4.77 -29.35 -17.92
C GLN A 401 -5.33 -28.25 -17.02
N TYR A 402 -5.15 -26.98 -17.38
CA TYR A 402 -5.47 -25.84 -16.55
C TYR A 402 -6.65 -25.04 -17.10
N ASP A 403 -7.53 -24.64 -16.21
CA ASP A 403 -8.65 -23.75 -16.49
C ASP A 403 -8.23 -22.28 -16.42
N LEU A 404 -7.33 -21.94 -15.45
CA LEU A 404 -6.70 -20.65 -15.31
C LEU A 404 -5.17 -20.79 -15.32
N ILE A 405 -4.49 -19.91 -16.06
CA ILE A 405 -3.03 -19.74 -15.99
C ILE A 405 -2.75 -18.27 -15.69
N VAL A 406 -1.87 -17.99 -14.72
CA VAL A 406 -1.37 -16.64 -14.43
C VAL A 406 0.13 -16.64 -14.65
N SER A 407 0.62 -15.74 -15.48
CA SER A 407 2.04 -15.60 -15.79
C SER A 407 2.46 -14.13 -15.78
N ASN A 408 3.72 -13.90 -15.44
CA ASN A 408 4.37 -12.60 -15.49
C ASN A 408 5.61 -12.67 -16.39
N PHE A 409 5.78 -11.66 -17.24
CA PHE A 409 6.97 -11.43 -18.07
C PHE A 409 7.74 -10.26 -17.46
N ALA A 410 8.86 -10.55 -16.80
CA ALA A 410 9.61 -9.62 -15.94
C ALA A 410 10.37 -8.51 -16.70
N ASN A 411 10.55 -8.66 -17.99
CA ASN A 411 11.59 -7.96 -18.77
C ASN A 411 11.43 -6.42 -18.77
N GLY A 412 10.20 -5.91 -18.95
CA GLY A 412 9.96 -4.46 -19.04
C GLY A 412 10.39 -3.74 -17.77
N ASP A 413 10.09 -4.31 -16.63
CA ASP A 413 10.45 -3.76 -15.32
C ASP A 413 11.93 -3.95 -14.99
N MET A 414 12.40 -5.19 -14.99
CA MET A 414 13.75 -5.53 -14.54
C MET A 414 14.84 -4.90 -15.41
N VAL A 415 14.64 -4.83 -16.71
CA VAL A 415 15.57 -4.17 -17.63
C VAL A 415 15.37 -2.66 -17.62
N GLY A 416 14.13 -2.17 -17.50
CA GLY A 416 13.82 -0.75 -17.38
C GLY A 416 14.53 -0.08 -16.19
N HIS A 417 14.59 -0.75 -15.05
CA HIS A 417 15.32 -0.28 -13.86
C HIS A 417 16.81 -0.03 -14.09
N THR A 418 17.41 -0.61 -15.12
CA THR A 418 18.82 -0.37 -15.44
C THR A 418 19.07 0.98 -16.10
N GLY A 419 18.04 1.62 -16.66
CA GLY A 419 18.13 2.90 -17.37
C GLY A 419 18.79 2.82 -18.77
N PHE A 420 19.11 1.62 -19.26
CA PHE A 420 19.71 1.43 -20.59
C PHE A 420 18.63 1.22 -21.66
N LEU A 421 18.34 2.27 -22.44
CA LEU A 421 17.32 2.26 -23.49
C LEU A 421 17.51 1.10 -24.48
N ASP A 422 18.72 0.90 -25.00
CA ASP A 422 18.99 -0.18 -25.98
C ASP A 422 18.69 -1.57 -25.42
N ALA A 423 18.93 -1.78 -24.14
CA ALA A 423 18.61 -3.03 -23.46
C ALA A 423 17.11 -3.20 -23.29
N ALA A 424 16.41 -2.14 -22.85
CA ALA A 424 14.96 -2.13 -22.72
C ALA A 424 14.24 -2.36 -24.07
N VAL A 425 14.77 -1.83 -25.17
CA VAL A 425 14.30 -2.10 -26.55
C VAL A 425 14.41 -3.58 -26.91
N LYS A 426 15.54 -4.22 -26.58
CA LYS A 426 15.72 -5.66 -26.79
C LYS A 426 14.76 -6.48 -25.92
N ALA A 427 14.58 -6.07 -24.66
CA ALA A 427 13.61 -6.68 -23.74
C ALA A 427 12.19 -6.62 -24.31
N ALA A 428 11.76 -5.46 -24.83
CA ALA A 428 10.46 -5.30 -25.47
C ALA A 428 10.29 -6.20 -26.71
N GLY A 429 11.34 -6.36 -27.52
CA GLY A 429 11.35 -7.29 -28.65
C GLY A 429 11.21 -8.76 -28.21
N ALA A 430 11.88 -9.16 -27.11
CA ALA A 430 11.75 -10.50 -26.55
C ALA A 430 10.33 -10.77 -26.03
N VAL A 431 9.70 -9.77 -25.39
CA VAL A 431 8.30 -9.84 -24.94
C VAL A 431 7.36 -10.05 -26.12
N ASP A 432 7.53 -9.33 -27.24
CA ASP A 432 6.70 -9.48 -28.43
C ASP A 432 6.79 -10.87 -29.06
N ALA A 433 8.02 -11.44 -29.10
CA ALA A 433 8.23 -12.80 -29.57
C ALA A 433 7.54 -13.85 -28.67
N ALA A 434 7.63 -13.69 -27.35
CA ALA A 434 6.97 -14.55 -26.37
C ALA A 434 5.43 -14.43 -26.46
N LEU A 435 4.90 -13.21 -26.61
CA LEU A 435 3.46 -12.97 -26.84
C LEU A 435 2.97 -13.72 -28.07
N THR A 436 3.71 -13.66 -29.19
CA THR A 436 3.36 -14.36 -30.42
C THR A 436 3.20 -15.86 -30.17
N ARG A 437 4.17 -16.47 -29.49
CA ARG A 437 4.18 -17.91 -29.21
C ARG A 437 3.00 -18.32 -28.31
N VAL A 438 2.83 -17.63 -27.20
CA VAL A 438 1.87 -17.98 -26.14
C VAL A 438 0.43 -17.74 -26.59
N LEU A 439 0.16 -16.58 -27.20
CA LEU A 439 -1.21 -16.23 -27.60
C LEU A 439 -1.67 -17.02 -28.84
N THR A 440 -0.75 -17.43 -29.71
CA THR A 440 -1.07 -18.41 -30.77
C THR A 440 -1.54 -19.73 -30.15
N ALA A 441 -0.85 -20.25 -29.12
CA ALA A 441 -1.26 -21.47 -28.44
C ALA A 441 -2.65 -21.33 -27.76
N ILE A 442 -2.96 -20.18 -27.16
CA ILE A 442 -4.30 -19.90 -26.59
C ILE A 442 -5.36 -19.93 -27.69
N GLN A 443 -5.12 -19.27 -28.83
CA GLN A 443 -6.07 -19.22 -29.95
C GLN A 443 -6.28 -20.61 -30.56
N ASP A 444 -5.20 -21.39 -30.80
CA ASP A 444 -5.26 -22.77 -31.32
C ASP A 444 -6.13 -23.68 -30.43
N LYS A 445 -6.11 -23.45 -29.13
CA LYS A 445 -6.91 -24.22 -28.16
C LYS A 445 -8.32 -23.64 -27.93
N GLY A 446 -8.68 -22.53 -28.59
CA GLY A 446 -9.97 -21.86 -28.42
C GLY A 446 -10.16 -21.27 -27.02
N GLY A 447 -9.05 -20.98 -26.35
CA GLY A 447 -9.02 -20.31 -25.04
C GLY A 447 -9.24 -18.81 -25.12
N SER A 448 -9.12 -18.14 -23.99
CA SER A 448 -9.16 -16.68 -23.87
C SER A 448 -7.94 -16.17 -23.10
N ALA A 449 -7.57 -14.91 -23.31
CA ALA A 449 -6.54 -14.28 -22.52
C ALA A 449 -6.89 -12.81 -22.23
N LEU A 450 -6.45 -12.36 -21.05
CA LEU A 450 -6.34 -10.96 -20.69
C LEU A 450 -4.86 -10.64 -20.54
N ILE A 451 -4.39 -9.65 -21.26
CA ILE A 451 -3.01 -9.16 -21.25
C ILE A 451 -3.03 -7.77 -20.67
N THR A 452 -2.25 -7.53 -19.62
CA THR A 452 -2.13 -6.21 -18.96
C THR A 452 -0.73 -6.03 -18.39
N ALA A 453 -0.48 -4.92 -17.70
CA ALA A 453 0.70 -4.70 -16.88
C ALA A 453 0.26 -4.30 -15.47
N ASP A 454 1.15 -4.44 -14.51
CA ASP A 454 0.92 -4.10 -13.10
C ASP A 454 1.31 -2.65 -12.78
N HIS A 455 2.24 -2.08 -13.51
CA HIS A 455 2.66 -0.67 -13.51
C HIS A 455 3.45 -0.35 -14.78
N GLY A 456 3.80 0.92 -14.98
CA GLY A 456 4.70 1.35 -16.04
C GLY A 456 6.16 1.46 -15.58
N ASN A 457 7.08 1.35 -16.53
CA ASN A 457 8.52 1.56 -16.38
C ASN A 457 9.17 1.83 -17.75
N CYS A 458 9.25 0.83 -18.64
CA CYS A 458 10.05 0.88 -19.87
C CYS A 458 9.46 1.74 -21.00
N GLU A 459 8.27 2.27 -20.86
CA GLU A 459 7.69 3.27 -21.75
C GLU A 459 8.27 4.67 -21.52
N ASN A 460 9.03 4.87 -20.43
CA ASN A 460 9.66 6.13 -20.08
C ASN A 460 11.09 5.87 -19.58
N MET A 461 12.08 6.03 -20.47
CA MET A 461 13.48 5.71 -20.19
C MET A 461 14.37 6.93 -19.91
N TRP A 462 13.80 8.17 -19.96
CA TRP A 462 14.57 9.40 -19.74
C TRP A 462 13.80 10.40 -18.88
N ASN A 463 14.43 10.87 -17.81
CA ASN A 463 13.92 11.97 -17.00
C ASN A 463 14.42 13.31 -17.57
N PHE A 464 13.52 14.06 -18.23
CA PHE A 464 13.85 15.35 -18.85
C PHE A 464 14.05 16.48 -17.86
N GLU A 465 13.48 16.38 -16.66
CA GLU A 465 13.66 17.40 -15.61
C GLU A 465 15.06 17.32 -15.00
N GLU A 466 15.50 16.10 -14.69
CA GLU A 466 16.81 15.82 -14.09
C GLU A 466 17.90 15.58 -15.15
N ASN A 467 17.51 15.47 -16.44
CA ASN A 467 18.38 15.21 -17.57
C ASN A 467 19.26 13.95 -17.37
N CYS A 468 18.64 12.86 -16.97
CA CYS A 468 19.29 11.57 -16.72
C CYS A 468 18.39 10.38 -17.13
N PRO A 469 18.95 9.15 -17.25
CA PRO A 469 18.14 7.96 -17.44
C PRO A 469 17.08 7.83 -16.35
N HIS A 470 15.86 7.47 -16.75
CA HIS A 470 14.77 7.16 -15.83
C HIS A 470 14.85 5.68 -15.44
N THR A 471 14.87 5.38 -14.15
CA THR A 471 15.04 4.03 -13.61
C THR A 471 13.92 3.65 -12.63
N GLN A 472 12.93 4.51 -12.47
CA GLN A 472 11.82 4.29 -11.53
C GLN A 472 10.56 3.85 -12.27
N HIS A 473 9.55 3.41 -11.53
CA HIS A 473 8.22 3.21 -12.08
C HIS A 473 7.59 4.53 -12.49
N THR A 474 6.54 4.45 -13.30
CA THR A 474 5.79 5.62 -13.75
C THR A 474 4.39 5.65 -13.15
N THR A 475 3.70 6.76 -13.31
CA THR A 475 2.27 6.88 -12.97
C THR A 475 1.37 6.74 -14.19
N THR A 476 1.94 6.42 -15.37
CA THR A 476 1.19 6.22 -16.60
C THR A 476 0.24 5.03 -16.48
N PRO A 477 -0.93 5.07 -17.16
CA PRO A 477 -1.84 3.94 -17.14
C PRO A 477 -1.22 2.72 -17.84
N THR A 478 -1.73 1.54 -17.52
CA THR A 478 -1.32 0.30 -18.17
C THR A 478 -2.33 -0.15 -19.20
N PRO A 479 -1.88 -0.78 -20.31
CA PRO A 479 -2.78 -1.33 -21.31
C PRO A 479 -3.49 -2.58 -20.78
N CYS A 480 -4.72 -2.79 -21.23
CA CYS A 480 -5.47 -4.02 -21.02
C CYS A 480 -6.08 -4.46 -22.36
N VAL A 481 -5.72 -5.67 -22.80
CA VAL A 481 -6.22 -6.28 -24.05
C VAL A 481 -6.88 -7.61 -23.72
N VAL A 482 -8.05 -7.88 -24.29
CA VAL A 482 -8.77 -9.15 -24.07
C VAL A 482 -8.96 -9.87 -25.38
N ILE A 483 -8.52 -11.13 -25.45
CA ILE A 483 -8.70 -11.99 -26.62
C ILE A 483 -9.57 -13.20 -26.27
N GLY A 484 -10.37 -13.64 -27.22
CA GLY A 484 -11.23 -14.83 -27.05
C GLY A 484 -12.31 -14.90 -28.12
N ALA A 485 -12.96 -16.04 -28.22
CA ALA A 485 -14.00 -16.26 -29.22
C ALA A 485 -15.18 -15.27 -29.02
N GLY A 486 -15.57 -14.58 -30.11
CA GLY A 486 -16.69 -13.64 -30.10
C GLY A 486 -16.40 -12.28 -29.44
N LEU A 487 -15.14 -11.98 -29.11
CA LEU A 487 -14.77 -10.70 -28.51
C LEU A 487 -14.30 -9.65 -29.52
N GLN A 488 -13.85 -10.04 -30.71
CA GLN A 488 -13.45 -9.08 -31.75
C GLN A 488 -14.58 -8.07 -32.04
N GLY A 489 -14.21 -6.80 -32.12
CA GLY A 489 -15.15 -5.70 -32.38
C GLY A 489 -15.99 -5.28 -31.16
N LYS A 490 -15.89 -5.93 -30.01
CA LYS A 490 -16.47 -5.43 -28.75
C LYS A 490 -15.60 -4.33 -28.17
N ALA A 491 -16.18 -3.49 -27.29
CA ALA A 491 -15.48 -2.46 -26.56
C ALA A 491 -15.34 -2.85 -25.08
N LEU A 492 -14.22 -2.51 -24.47
CA LEU A 492 -14.05 -2.59 -23.03
C LEU A 492 -14.57 -1.31 -22.36
N ARG A 493 -14.81 -1.39 -21.06
CA ARG A 493 -15.12 -0.24 -20.21
C ARG A 493 -13.87 0.63 -20.07
N GLU A 494 -14.06 1.92 -20.15
CA GLU A 494 -13.05 2.92 -19.81
C GLU A 494 -13.03 3.15 -18.28
N ASP A 495 -12.05 3.89 -17.80
CA ASP A 495 -11.88 4.23 -16.37
C ASP A 495 -11.74 3.02 -15.42
N GLY A 496 -11.19 1.92 -15.93
CA GLY A 496 -10.86 0.75 -15.12
C GLY A 496 -9.57 0.90 -14.31
N CYS A 497 -9.38 -0.04 -13.38
CA CYS A 497 -8.14 -0.18 -12.61
C CYS A 497 -7.72 -1.65 -12.50
N LEU A 498 -6.56 -1.91 -11.90
CA LEU A 498 -6.05 -3.29 -11.73
C LEU A 498 -7.03 -4.20 -10.97
N GLY A 499 -7.81 -3.64 -10.04
CA GLY A 499 -8.84 -4.39 -9.31
C GLY A 499 -10.01 -4.92 -10.19
N ASP A 500 -10.13 -4.45 -11.43
CA ASP A 500 -11.18 -4.88 -12.36
C ASP A 500 -10.77 -6.12 -13.18
N VAL A 501 -9.50 -6.53 -13.10
CA VAL A 501 -8.95 -7.64 -13.89
C VAL A 501 -9.51 -8.99 -13.44
N ALA A 502 -9.49 -9.31 -12.15
CA ALA A 502 -10.06 -10.57 -11.66
C ALA A 502 -11.56 -10.72 -11.97
N PRO A 503 -12.43 -9.71 -11.76
CA PRO A 503 -13.82 -9.77 -12.21
C PRO A 503 -13.97 -10.05 -13.71
N THR A 504 -13.07 -9.48 -14.53
CA THR A 504 -13.06 -9.72 -15.99
C THR A 504 -12.67 -11.16 -16.32
N ILE A 505 -11.67 -11.71 -15.63
CA ILE A 505 -11.28 -13.12 -15.79
C ILE A 505 -12.42 -14.06 -15.35
N LEU A 506 -13.07 -13.78 -14.21
CA LEU A 506 -14.22 -14.58 -13.75
C LEU A 506 -15.35 -14.57 -14.78
N GLN A 507 -15.65 -13.43 -15.39
CA GLN A 507 -16.66 -13.35 -16.45
C GLN A 507 -16.24 -14.15 -17.70
N LEU A 508 -14.97 -14.14 -18.10
CA LEU A 508 -14.44 -14.96 -19.20
C LEU A 508 -14.56 -16.47 -18.91
N MET A 509 -14.38 -16.86 -17.65
CA MET A 509 -14.50 -18.24 -17.19
C MET A 509 -15.94 -18.68 -16.91
N GLY A 510 -16.90 -17.74 -16.91
CA GLY A 510 -18.29 -18.01 -16.55
C GLY A 510 -18.50 -18.33 -15.08
N LEU A 511 -17.64 -17.80 -14.21
CA LEU A 511 -17.70 -17.94 -12.76
C LEU A 511 -18.39 -16.74 -12.12
N GLU A 512 -19.03 -16.97 -10.98
CA GLU A 512 -19.70 -15.95 -10.20
C GLU A 512 -18.67 -15.11 -9.42
N GLN A 513 -18.87 -13.81 -9.41
CA GLN A 513 -18.02 -12.86 -8.68
C GLN A 513 -18.48 -12.76 -7.22
N PRO A 514 -17.57 -12.96 -6.24
CA PRO A 514 -17.89 -12.77 -4.81
C PRO A 514 -18.27 -11.31 -4.48
N GLU A 515 -19.13 -11.10 -3.49
CA GLU A 515 -19.58 -9.77 -3.07
C GLU A 515 -18.45 -8.84 -2.60
N ASP A 516 -17.45 -9.39 -1.92
CA ASP A 516 -16.29 -8.61 -1.43
C ASP A 516 -15.23 -8.32 -2.52
N MET A 517 -15.37 -8.91 -3.71
CA MET A 517 -14.63 -8.54 -4.90
C MET A 517 -15.33 -7.34 -5.57
N THR A 518 -14.97 -6.11 -5.14
CA THR A 518 -15.69 -4.88 -5.51
C THR A 518 -15.32 -4.29 -6.86
N GLY A 519 -14.30 -4.83 -7.53
CA GLY A 519 -13.95 -4.47 -8.91
C GLY A 519 -15.11 -4.79 -9.87
N GLN A 520 -15.09 -4.19 -11.04
CA GLN A 520 -16.11 -4.37 -12.06
C GLN A 520 -15.49 -4.89 -13.34
N SER A 521 -16.08 -5.93 -13.93
CA SER A 521 -15.58 -6.44 -15.20
C SER A 521 -15.43 -5.33 -16.25
N LEU A 522 -14.32 -5.38 -16.99
CA LEU A 522 -14.04 -4.48 -18.12
C LEU A 522 -14.87 -4.86 -19.37
N LEU A 523 -15.37 -6.08 -19.45
CA LEU A 523 -16.27 -6.49 -20.52
C LEU A 523 -17.65 -5.87 -20.32
N ARG A 524 -18.11 -5.08 -21.29
CA ARG A 524 -19.46 -4.52 -21.26
C ARG A 524 -20.50 -5.65 -21.36
N ARG A 525 -21.50 -5.61 -20.50
CA ARG A 525 -22.70 -6.45 -20.66
C ARG A 525 -23.50 -5.91 -21.83
N ASP A 526 -23.82 -6.78 -22.80
CA ASP A 526 -24.71 -6.43 -23.92
C ASP A 526 -26.11 -6.06 -23.42
#